data_463cbc33c139ca46f1914f40c02f63d9
#
_entry.id   463cbc33c139ca46f1914f40c02f63d9
#
_cell.length_a   1.000
_cell.length_b   1.000
_cell.length_c   1.000
_cell.angle_alpha   90.00
_cell.angle_beta   90.00
_cell.angle_gamma   90.00
#
_symmetry.space_group_name_H-M   'P 1'
#
loop_
_entity.id
_entity.type
_entity.pdbx_description
1 polymer ?
#
loop_
_entity_poly.entity_id
_entity_poly.type
_entity_poly.pdbx_seq_one_letter_code
_entity_poly.pdbx_strand_id
1 'polypeptide(L)'
;AVGILLGVAQIAPGASPEDVITASVVQAGGDLGTRAATSDQVAVLDRHLAAIEANPVDTDLMVWSESSVTTFAPLEQSRELSILSELATNLDTVIVANFSEIDGDNFRNASVSIDPGVGLVDRYDKVHLVPFGEYIPLRGLIENFADLSLISREALPGSGPGLIQSRLGPIGNVISFEVYFPERVRSGVQSGARIITNPTLASSYTNSLVPEQSLASARLRAIESDRWVLQASTTGYSAIVAPDGRVAVRSDLKQQTILTSQVQLRTGDTWATRFGKLPVSVLAAMLLGGSALAGSRRRDSA
;
A
#
# COMPACT_ATOMS: atom_id res chain seq x y z
N ALA A 1 17.99 28.36 13.30
CA ALA A 1 17.17 27.13 13.23
C ALA A 1 17.14 26.52 11.83
N VAL A 2 16.75 27.29 10.79
CA VAL A 2 16.64 26.78 9.40
C VAL A 2 17.99 26.24 8.87
N GLY A 3 19.10 26.97 9.09
CA GLY A 3 20.45 26.53 8.66
C GLY A 3 20.93 25.24 9.32
N ILE A 4 20.56 25.00 10.57
CA ILE A 4 20.88 23.74 11.29
C ILE A 4 20.06 22.60 10.71
N LEU A 5 18.76 22.80 10.41
CA LEU A 5 17.89 21.80 9.81
C LEU A 5 18.38 21.42 8.39
N LEU A 6 18.82 22.39 7.59
CA LEU A 6 19.40 22.13 6.27
C LEU A 6 20.74 21.36 6.37
N GLY A 7 21.61 21.73 7.33
CA GLY A 7 22.86 20.99 7.57
C GLY A 7 22.63 19.55 8.04
N VAL A 8 21.65 19.33 8.91
CA VAL A 8 21.26 17.98 9.37
C VAL A 8 20.67 17.16 8.23
N ALA A 9 19.89 17.76 7.32
CA ALA A 9 19.32 17.07 6.16
C ALA A 9 20.41 16.56 5.18
N GLN A 10 21.54 17.27 5.07
CA GLN A 10 22.64 16.87 4.18
C GLN A 10 23.47 15.67 4.69
N ILE A 11 23.44 15.42 6.02
CA ILE A 11 24.14 14.28 6.66
C ILE A 11 23.17 13.16 7.05
N ALA A 12 21.88 13.31 6.74
CA ALA A 12 20.90 12.27 7.02
C ALA A 12 21.23 11.00 6.22
N PRO A 13 21.22 9.82 6.87
CA PRO A 13 21.41 8.58 6.15
C PRO A 13 20.24 8.36 5.19
N GLY A 14 20.56 7.89 4.00
CA GLY A 14 19.61 7.48 2.99
C GLY A 14 19.82 6.02 2.62
N ALA A 15 18.92 5.48 1.82
CA ALA A 15 19.11 4.17 1.23
C ALA A 15 20.09 4.24 0.06
N SER A 16 20.84 3.17 -0.13
CA SER A 16 21.73 3.00 -1.28
C SER A 16 20.97 2.34 -2.43
N PRO A 17 21.09 2.85 -3.66
CA PRO A 17 20.58 2.17 -4.84
C PRO A 17 21.39 0.89 -5.11
N GLU A 18 20.68 -0.14 -5.54
CA GLU A 18 21.26 -1.41 -5.96
C GLU A 18 20.88 -1.66 -7.43
N ASP A 19 20.09 -2.71 -7.68
CA ASP A 19 19.65 -3.05 -9.03
C ASP A 19 18.61 -2.07 -9.56
N VAL A 20 18.59 -1.89 -10.88
CA VAL A 20 17.53 -1.18 -11.60
C VAL A 20 16.64 -2.21 -12.26
N ILE A 21 15.33 -2.08 -12.04
CA ILE A 21 14.32 -2.93 -12.65
C ILE A 21 13.29 -2.08 -13.38
N THR A 22 12.63 -2.68 -14.36
CA THR A 22 11.42 -2.10 -14.96
C THR A 22 10.22 -2.53 -14.12
N ALA A 23 9.46 -1.57 -13.60
CA ALA A 23 8.28 -1.83 -12.80
C ALA A 23 7.03 -1.22 -13.44
N SER A 24 5.92 -1.95 -13.34
CA SER A 24 4.62 -1.54 -13.87
C SER A 24 3.55 -1.56 -12.79
N VAL A 25 2.58 -0.66 -12.92
CA VAL A 25 1.34 -0.68 -12.13
C VAL A 25 0.15 -0.74 -13.07
N VAL A 26 -0.77 -1.65 -12.81
CA VAL A 26 -1.95 -1.89 -13.65
C VAL A 26 -3.16 -1.20 -13.02
N GLN A 27 -3.79 -0.34 -13.78
CA GLN A 27 -5.08 0.27 -13.47
C GLN A 27 -6.15 -0.34 -14.38
N ALA A 28 -7.06 -1.12 -13.78
CA ALA A 28 -8.13 -1.78 -14.55
C ALA A 28 -9.17 -0.77 -15.08
N GLY A 29 -9.33 0.35 -14.39
CA GLY A 29 -10.28 1.39 -14.77
C GLY A 29 -11.74 0.96 -14.66
N GLY A 30 -12.60 1.72 -15.34
CA GLY A 30 -14.02 1.46 -15.41
C GLY A 30 -14.81 1.96 -14.20
N ASP A 31 -16.12 1.80 -14.25
CA ASP A 31 -17.02 2.22 -13.18
C ASP A 31 -17.36 1.02 -12.30
N LEU A 32 -16.90 1.04 -11.06
CA LEU A 32 -17.14 -0.02 -10.07
C LEU A 32 -18.33 0.30 -9.15
N GLY A 33 -19.03 1.42 -9.40
CA GLY A 33 -20.07 1.92 -8.51
C GLY A 33 -19.50 2.53 -7.21
N THR A 34 -20.37 2.98 -6.34
CA THR A 34 -20.00 3.63 -5.07
C THR A 34 -19.78 2.66 -3.91
N ARG A 35 -19.97 1.36 -4.12
CA ARG A 35 -19.87 0.32 -3.10
C ARG A 35 -19.08 -0.87 -3.63
N ALA A 36 -17.95 -1.15 -3.01
CA ALA A 36 -17.15 -2.34 -3.34
C ALA A 36 -17.97 -3.65 -3.22
N ALA A 37 -18.91 -3.72 -2.27
CA ALA A 37 -19.79 -4.88 -2.05
C ALA A 37 -20.76 -5.17 -3.22
N THR A 38 -21.00 -4.22 -4.12
CA THR A 38 -21.90 -4.39 -5.29
C THR A 38 -21.13 -4.43 -6.61
N SER A 39 -19.80 -4.36 -6.56
CA SER A 39 -18.96 -4.45 -7.76
C SER A 39 -18.99 -5.87 -8.30
N ASP A 40 -19.07 -6.00 -9.63
CA ASP A 40 -18.84 -7.28 -10.28
C ASP A 40 -17.35 -7.61 -10.20
N GLN A 41 -17.00 -8.45 -9.23
CA GLN A 41 -15.62 -8.78 -8.88
C GLN A 41 -14.94 -9.61 -9.96
N VAL A 42 -15.69 -10.41 -10.73
CA VAL A 42 -15.18 -11.14 -11.89
C VAL A 42 -14.75 -10.15 -12.97
N ALA A 43 -15.54 -9.12 -13.20
CA ALA A 43 -15.22 -8.08 -14.16
C ALA A 43 -13.95 -7.27 -13.81
N VAL A 44 -13.52 -7.24 -12.55
CA VAL A 44 -12.26 -6.56 -12.16
C VAL A 44 -11.05 -7.36 -12.64
N LEU A 45 -11.04 -8.68 -12.41
CA LEU A 45 -10.00 -9.57 -12.93
C LEU A 45 -9.91 -9.48 -14.45
N ASP A 46 -11.05 -9.63 -15.14
CA ASP A 46 -11.11 -9.61 -16.61
C ASP A 46 -10.57 -8.28 -17.17
N ARG A 47 -10.87 -7.15 -16.50
CA ARG A 47 -10.35 -5.83 -16.92
C ARG A 47 -8.85 -5.70 -16.72
N HIS A 48 -8.27 -6.29 -15.67
CA HIS A 48 -6.81 -6.33 -15.50
C HIS A 48 -6.16 -7.14 -16.62
N LEU A 49 -6.70 -8.32 -16.91
CA LEU A 49 -6.21 -9.17 -18.01
C LEU A 49 -6.32 -8.46 -19.36
N ALA A 50 -7.48 -7.85 -19.64
CA ALA A 50 -7.69 -7.08 -20.86
C ALA A 50 -6.76 -5.86 -20.99
N ALA A 51 -6.44 -5.18 -19.88
CA ALA A 51 -5.48 -4.08 -19.89
C ALA A 51 -4.07 -4.54 -20.27
N ILE A 52 -3.65 -5.71 -19.79
CA ILE A 52 -2.35 -6.31 -20.11
C ILE A 52 -2.31 -6.78 -21.57
N GLU A 53 -3.37 -7.43 -22.02
CA GLU A 53 -3.48 -7.89 -23.42
C GLU A 53 -3.44 -6.71 -24.41
N ALA A 54 -4.16 -5.62 -24.10
CA ALA A 54 -4.21 -4.42 -24.94
C ALA A 54 -2.92 -3.61 -24.94
N ASN A 55 -2.12 -3.70 -23.87
CA ASN A 55 -0.89 -2.94 -23.68
C ASN A 55 0.22 -3.84 -23.15
N PRO A 56 0.76 -4.75 -23.97
CA PRO A 56 1.85 -5.61 -23.55
C PRO A 56 3.07 -4.78 -23.13
N VAL A 57 3.61 -5.06 -21.94
CA VAL A 57 4.78 -4.40 -21.38
C VAL A 57 5.81 -5.42 -20.96
N ASP A 58 7.08 -5.14 -21.27
CA ASP A 58 8.21 -5.89 -20.75
C ASP A 58 8.60 -5.29 -19.39
N THR A 59 8.44 -6.06 -18.32
CA THR A 59 8.58 -5.57 -16.95
C THR A 59 9.03 -6.66 -16.00
N ASP A 60 9.93 -6.34 -15.07
CA ASP A 60 10.40 -7.28 -14.06
C ASP A 60 9.39 -7.46 -12.91
N LEU A 61 8.65 -6.38 -12.60
CA LEU A 61 7.66 -6.33 -11.53
C LEU A 61 6.36 -5.68 -12.00
N MET A 62 5.25 -6.36 -11.83
CA MET A 62 3.91 -5.85 -12.13
C MET A 62 3.05 -5.84 -10.86
N VAL A 63 2.49 -4.67 -10.51
CA VAL A 63 1.64 -4.50 -9.33
C VAL A 63 0.20 -4.27 -9.76
N TRP A 64 -0.71 -5.07 -9.21
CA TRP A 64 -2.15 -4.98 -9.42
C TRP A 64 -2.82 -4.26 -8.26
N SER A 65 -4.00 -3.70 -8.50
CA SER A 65 -4.75 -2.93 -7.51
C SER A 65 -5.37 -3.80 -6.41
N GLU A 66 -5.84 -3.17 -5.33
CA GLU A 66 -6.59 -3.82 -4.24
C GLU A 66 -7.87 -4.44 -4.78
N SER A 67 -8.21 -5.63 -4.25
CA SER A 67 -9.36 -6.45 -4.66
C SER A 67 -9.41 -6.71 -6.17
N SER A 68 -8.24 -6.84 -6.79
CA SER A 68 -8.13 -7.19 -8.21
C SER A 68 -8.61 -8.60 -8.51
N VAL A 69 -8.55 -9.47 -7.51
CA VAL A 69 -8.98 -10.86 -7.59
C VAL A 69 -9.89 -11.18 -6.41
N THR A 70 -10.99 -11.88 -6.65
CA THR A 70 -11.82 -12.45 -5.59
C THR A 70 -11.90 -13.95 -5.75
N THR A 71 -11.71 -14.68 -4.66
CA THR A 71 -11.83 -16.14 -4.63
C THR A 71 -12.74 -16.60 -3.51
N PHE A 72 -13.50 -17.66 -3.77
CA PHE A 72 -14.37 -18.35 -2.82
C PHE A 72 -13.79 -19.70 -2.37
N ALA A 73 -12.61 -20.03 -2.88
CA ALA A 73 -11.81 -21.16 -2.43
C ALA A 73 -10.60 -20.65 -1.66
N PRO A 74 -9.93 -21.49 -0.85
CA PRO A 74 -8.61 -21.15 -0.30
C PRO A 74 -7.69 -20.66 -1.43
N LEU A 75 -7.00 -19.53 -1.16
CA LEU A 75 -6.23 -18.80 -2.17
C LEU A 75 -5.27 -19.74 -2.93
N GLU A 76 -4.58 -20.61 -2.20
CA GLU A 76 -3.59 -21.55 -2.73
C GLU A 76 -4.18 -22.61 -3.68
N GLN A 77 -5.50 -22.79 -3.65
CA GLN A 77 -6.23 -23.75 -4.47
C GLN A 77 -7.14 -23.06 -5.49
N SER A 78 -7.08 -21.74 -5.58
CA SER A 78 -7.98 -20.98 -6.44
C SER A 78 -7.57 -21.08 -7.92
N ARG A 79 -8.57 -21.09 -8.79
CA ARG A 79 -8.37 -21.02 -10.24
C ARG A 79 -7.70 -19.71 -10.62
N GLU A 80 -8.03 -18.64 -9.93
CA GLU A 80 -7.52 -17.28 -10.16
C GLU A 80 -6.01 -17.24 -9.91
N LEU A 81 -5.51 -17.89 -8.86
CA LEU A 81 -4.06 -18.01 -8.63
C LEU A 81 -3.38 -18.78 -9.75
N SER A 82 -4.01 -19.83 -10.27
CA SER A 82 -3.46 -20.59 -11.39
C SER A 82 -3.35 -19.73 -12.65
N ILE A 83 -4.37 -18.92 -12.96
CA ILE A 83 -4.37 -17.97 -14.09
C ILE A 83 -3.22 -16.95 -13.93
N LEU A 84 -3.03 -16.38 -12.74
CA LEU A 84 -1.97 -15.40 -12.50
C LEU A 84 -0.58 -16.05 -12.53
N SER A 85 -0.44 -17.29 -12.09
CA SER A 85 0.83 -18.03 -12.14
C SER A 85 1.24 -18.36 -13.59
N GLU A 86 0.28 -18.69 -14.43
CA GLU A 86 0.50 -18.87 -15.87
C GLU A 86 0.87 -17.53 -16.53
N LEU A 87 0.16 -16.45 -16.20
CA LEU A 87 0.45 -15.11 -16.71
C LEU A 87 1.86 -14.65 -16.31
N ALA A 88 2.25 -14.81 -15.03
CA ALA A 88 3.58 -14.48 -14.55
C ALA A 88 4.67 -15.23 -15.33
N THR A 89 4.44 -16.53 -15.58
CA THR A 89 5.36 -17.38 -16.35
C THR A 89 5.46 -16.94 -17.80
N ASN A 90 4.33 -16.66 -18.46
CA ASN A 90 4.28 -16.28 -19.86
C ASN A 90 4.94 -14.90 -20.11
N LEU A 91 4.87 -13.99 -19.12
CA LEU A 91 5.48 -12.67 -19.20
C LEU A 91 6.89 -12.62 -18.61
N ASP A 92 7.39 -13.67 -17.97
CA ASP A 92 8.62 -13.71 -17.16
C ASP A 92 8.69 -12.58 -16.12
N THR A 93 7.55 -12.26 -15.49
CA THR A 93 7.33 -11.10 -14.62
C THR A 93 6.91 -11.52 -13.21
N VAL A 94 7.49 -10.93 -12.18
CA VAL A 94 6.96 -11.03 -10.81
C VAL A 94 5.64 -10.25 -10.75
N ILE A 95 4.56 -10.90 -10.35
CA ILE A 95 3.25 -10.26 -10.16
C ILE A 95 2.98 -10.10 -8.67
N VAL A 96 2.72 -8.87 -8.22
CA VAL A 96 2.12 -8.58 -6.92
C VAL A 96 0.65 -8.29 -7.15
N ALA A 97 -0.22 -9.23 -6.77
CA ALA A 97 -1.67 -9.11 -6.90
C ALA A 97 -2.35 -9.09 -5.53
N ASN A 98 -3.54 -8.49 -5.46
CA ASN A 98 -4.31 -8.45 -4.23
C ASN A 98 -5.60 -9.24 -4.37
N PHE A 99 -5.82 -10.12 -3.40
CA PHE A 99 -6.93 -11.05 -3.32
C PHE A 99 -7.90 -10.69 -2.20
N SER A 100 -9.18 -10.73 -2.50
CA SER A 100 -10.26 -10.83 -1.53
C SER A 100 -10.64 -12.31 -1.41
N GLU A 101 -10.11 -13.01 -0.41
CA GLU A 101 -10.39 -14.41 -0.13
C GLU A 101 -11.60 -14.53 0.78
N ILE A 102 -12.69 -15.06 0.28
CA ILE A 102 -13.98 -15.17 0.98
C ILE A 102 -14.04 -16.48 1.75
N ASP A 103 -14.33 -16.39 3.05
CA ASP A 103 -14.48 -17.53 3.97
C ASP A 103 -15.76 -17.34 4.80
N GLY A 104 -16.87 -17.87 4.31
CA GLY A 104 -18.18 -17.73 4.94
C GLY A 104 -18.58 -16.27 5.15
N ASP A 105 -18.78 -15.88 6.41
CA ASP A 105 -19.15 -14.52 6.83
C ASP A 105 -17.93 -13.60 6.97
N ASN A 106 -16.74 -14.08 6.70
CA ASN A 106 -15.50 -13.33 6.76
C ASN A 106 -14.82 -13.26 5.40
N PHE A 107 -13.81 -12.42 5.30
CA PHE A 107 -12.87 -12.41 4.18
C PHE A 107 -11.47 -11.99 4.65
N ARG A 108 -10.46 -12.31 3.85
CA ARG A 108 -9.10 -11.81 4.02
C ARG A 108 -8.75 -10.93 2.82
N ASN A 109 -8.18 -9.78 3.11
CA ASN A 109 -7.62 -8.89 2.10
C ASN A 109 -6.11 -9.14 2.05
N ALA A 110 -5.66 -9.89 1.05
CA ALA A 110 -4.30 -10.41 0.98
C ALA A 110 -3.58 -9.93 -0.28
N SER A 111 -2.38 -9.42 -0.15
CA SER A 111 -1.44 -9.28 -1.26
C SER A 111 -0.54 -10.51 -1.33
N VAL A 112 -0.30 -10.97 -2.55
CA VAL A 112 0.57 -12.12 -2.81
C VAL A 112 1.63 -11.76 -3.84
N SER A 113 2.79 -12.39 -3.74
CA SER A 113 3.81 -12.41 -4.79
C SER A 113 3.75 -13.73 -5.55
N ILE A 114 3.82 -13.62 -6.85
CA ILE A 114 3.76 -14.75 -7.80
C ILE A 114 4.99 -14.63 -8.69
N ASP A 115 5.89 -15.60 -8.59
CA ASP A 115 7.12 -15.64 -9.39
C ASP A 115 6.95 -16.53 -10.63
N PRO A 116 7.54 -16.16 -11.77
CA PRO A 116 7.53 -16.96 -12.98
C PRO A 116 8.08 -18.38 -12.75
N GLY A 117 7.36 -19.38 -13.23
CA GLY A 117 7.75 -20.79 -13.13
C GLY A 117 7.68 -21.39 -11.70
N VAL A 118 7.39 -20.57 -10.69
CA VAL A 118 7.24 -21.00 -9.29
C VAL A 118 5.79 -20.92 -8.82
N GLY A 119 5.07 -19.86 -9.22
CA GLY A 119 3.73 -19.55 -8.74
C GLY A 119 3.77 -18.71 -7.45
N LEU A 120 2.85 -18.98 -6.53
CA LEU A 120 2.77 -18.28 -5.24
C LEU A 120 4.04 -18.47 -4.42
N VAL A 121 4.68 -17.35 -4.05
CA VAL A 121 5.91 -17.34 -3.23
C VAL A 121 5.60 -16.93 -1.79
N ASP A 122 4.85 -15.82 -1.61
CA ASP A 122 4.58 -15.27 -0.29
C ASP A 122 3.25 -14.53 -0.25
N ARG A 123 2.74 -14.32 0.98
CA ARG A 123 1.45 -13.70 1.25
C ARG A 123 1.54 -12.72 2.42
N TYR A 124 0.89 -11.57 2.28
CA TYR A 124 0.68 -10.58 3.32
C TYR A 124 -0.81 -10.28 3.46
N ASP A 125 -1.41 -10.58 4.60
CA ASP A 125 -2.77 -10.20 4.94
C ASP A 125 -2.79 -8.79 5.57
N LYS A 126 -3.74 -7.96 5.13
CA LYS A 126 -3.93 -6.59 5.61
C LYS A 126 -4.09 -6.52 7.12
N VAL A 127 -3.31 -5.69 7.78
CA VAL A 127 -3.30 -5.55 9.26
C VAL A 127 -4.20 -4.40 9.71
N HIS A 128 -4.11 -3.22 9.06
CA HIS A 128 -4.94 -2.07 9.40
C HIS A 128 -6.20 -2.05 8.55
N LEU A 129 -7.27 -2.60 9.10
CA LEU A 129 -8.57 -2.64 8.45
C LEU A 129 -9.28 -1.28 8.51
N VAL A 130 -10.12 -1.00 7.51
CA VAL A 130 -10.91 0.23 7.42
C VAL A 130 -12.16 0.11 8.31
N PRO A 131 -12.27 0.95 9.37
CA PRO A 131 -13.49 0.98 10.18
C PRO A 131 -14.70 1.34 9.33
N PHE A 132 -15.82 0.65 9.53
CA PHE A 132 -17.07 0.81 8.78
C PHE A 132 -16.98 0.52 7.27
N GLY A 133 -15.84 0.03 6.81
CA GLY A 133 -15.63 -0.42 5.43
C GLY A 133 -15.31 -1.92 5.36
N GLU A 134 -14.45 -2.38 6.26
CA GLU A 134 -14.00 -3.78 6.32
C GLU A 134 -14.40 -4.48 7.62
N TYR A 135 -14.69 -3.74 8.68
CA TYR A 135 -15.23 -4.25 9.93
C TYR A 135 -16.06 -3.19 10.65
N ILE A 136 -16.90 -3.60 11.59
CA ILE A 136 -17.69 -2.69 12.42
C ILE A 136 -17.11 -2.66 13.84
N PRO A 137 -16.48 -1.52 14.25
CA PRO A 137 -16.04 -1.35 15.62
C PRO A 137 -17.20 -1.52 16.60
N LEU A 138 -17.00 -2.31 17.67
CA LEU A 138 -18.04 -2.54 18.67
C LEU A 138 -19.39 -3.02 18.09
N ARG A 139 -19.36 -3.91 17.09
CA ARG A 139 -20.55 -4.41 16.37
C ARG A 139 -21.70 -4.75 17.33
N GLY A 140 -21.46 -5.52 18.39
CA GLY A 140 -22.49 -5.94 19.34
C GLY A 140 -23.19 -4.79 20.09
N LEU A 141 -22.61 -3.57 20.07
CA LEU A 141 -23.26 -2.38 20.59
C LEU A 141 -24.01 -1.62 19.47
N ILE A 142 -23.37 -1.45 18.32
CA ILE A 142 -23.87 -0.61 17.22
C ILE A 142 -25.06 -1.27 16.52
N GLU A 143 -25.10 -2.60 16.40
CA GLU A 143 -26.20 -3.34 15.77
C GLU A 143 -27.58 -3.10 16.41
N ASN A 144 -27.62 -2.66 17.66
CA ASN A 144 -28.85 -2.29 18.33
C ASN A 144 -29.42 -0.92 17.92
N PHE A 145 -28.63 -0.10 17.19
CA PHE A 145 -28.96 1.28 16.88
C PHE A 145 -28.86 1.62 15.39
N ALA A 146 -28.24 0.76 14.58
CA ALA A 146 -28.00 1.01 13.17
C ALA A 146 -28.18 -0.25 12.32
N ASP A 147 -28.66 -0.06 11.09
CA ASP A 147 -28.68 -1.13 10.09
C ASP A 147 -27.25 -1.37 9.56
N LEU A 148 -26.72 -2.55 9.86
CA LEU A 148 -25.38 -2.99 9.48
C LEU A 148 -25.35 -3.90 8.25
N SER A 149 -26.48 -4.04 7.55
CA SER A 149 -26.62 -4.91 6.36
C SER A 149 -25.66 -4.55 5.22
N LEU A 150 -25.13 -3.33 5.22
CA LEU A 150 -24.16 -2.87 4.23
C LEU A 150 -22.78 -3.53 4.35
N ILE A 151 -22.43 -4.04 5.54
CA ILE A 151 -21.20 -4.80 5.80
C ILE A 151 -21.60 -6.22 6.15
N SER A 152 -21.88 -6.99 5.10
CA SER A 152 -22.34 -8.37 5.22
C SER A 152 -21.23 -9.35 5.63
N ARG A 153 -19.97 -8.99 5.38
CA ARG A 153 -18.79 -9.76 5.76
C ARG A 153 -17.78 -8.88 6.47
N GLU A 154 -17.06 -9.43 7.42
CA GLU A 154 -15.99 -8.73 8.12
C GLU A 154 -14.61 -9.23 7.67
N ALA A 155 -13.69 -8.30 7.46
CA ALA A 155 -12.31 -8.65 7.19
C ALA A 155 -11.64 -9.21 8.45
N LEU A 156 -10.86 -10.27 8.27
CA LEU A 156 -9.98 -10.80 9.30
C LEU A 156 -8.62 -10.11 9.20
N PRO A 157 -8.12 -9.50 10.29
CA PRO A 157 -6.84 -8.83 10.25
C PRO A 157 -5.68 -9.82 10.12
N GLY A 158 -4.66 -9.43 9.38
CA GLY A 158 -3.38 -10.10 9.34
C GLY A 158 -2.47 -9.76 10.51
N SER A 159 -1.22 -10.17 10.40
CA SER A 159 -0.16 -9.93 11.38
C SER A 159 1.19 -9.73 10.68
N GLY A 160 2.22 -9.35 11.45
CA GLY A 160 3.59 -9.22 10.94
C GLY A 160 3.88 -7.91 10.22
N PRO A 161 5.08 -7.78 9.67
CA PRO A 161 5.50 -6.62 8.89
C PRO A 161 4.79 -6.61 7.52
N GLY A 162 4.63 -5.42 6.94
CA GLY A 162 4.18 -5.26 5.56
C GLY A 162 5.28 -5.67 4.57
N LEU A 163 5.45 -6.97 4.36
CA LEU A 163 6.54 -7.54 3.55
C LEU A 163 6.09 -8.81 2.85
N ILE A 164 6.49 -8.99 1.61
CA ILE A 164 6.38 -10.22 0.83
C ILE A 164 7.72 -10.52 0.15
N GLN A 165 8.05 -11.80 0.01
CA GLN A 165 9.28 -12.27 -0.67
C GLN A 165 9.00 -12.49 -2.16
N SER A 166 10.03 -12.34 -3.00
CA SER A 166 9.98 -12.65 -4.43
C SER A 166 11.38 -12.96 -4.96
N ARG A 167 11.51 -13.39 -6.21
CA ARG A 167 12.82 -13.52 -6.88
C ARG A 167 13.59 -12.20 -6.99
N LEU A 168 12.90 -11.05 -6.89
CA LEU A 168 13.53 -9.72 -6.86
C LEU A 168 14.00 -9.31 -5.45
N GLY A 169 13.86 -10.20 -4.47
CA GLY A 169 14.09 -9.94 -3.06
C GLY A 169 12.84 -9.43 -2.33
N PRO A 170 13.01 -8.92 -1.09
CA PRO A 170 11.90 -8.49 -0.25
C PRO A 170 11.24 -7.21 -0.77
N ILE A 171 9.92 -7.28 -0.94
CA ILE A 171 9.04 -6.20 -1.38
C ILE A 171 8.20 -5.76 -0.19
N GLY A 172 8.25 -4.47 0.18
CA GLY A 172 7.33 -3.90 1.15
C GLY A 172 5.93 -3.83 0.55
N ASN A 173 4.94 -4.18 1.36
CA ASN A 173 3.56 -4.14 0.92
C ASN A 173 2.69 -3.44 1.96
N VAL A 174 1.94 -2.44 1.52
CA VAL A 174 0.91 -1.78 2.32
C VAL A 174 -0.37 -1.73 1.51
N ILE A 175 -1.47 -2.21 2.07
CA ILE A 175 -2.73 -2.32 1.33
C ILE A 175 -3.60 -1.10 1.63
N SER A 176 -3.76 -0.22 0.62
CA SER A 176 -4.74 0.88 0.61
C SER A 176 -4.65 1.80 1.84
N PHE A 177 -5.57 1.65 2.79
CA PHE A 177 -5.63 2.45 4.02
C PHE A 177 -4.34 2.41 4.83
N GLU A 178 -3.54 1.35 4.72
CA GLU A 178 -2.28 1.20 5.43
C GLU A 178 -1.22 2.24 5.02
N VAL A 179 -1.34 2.85 3.84
CA VAL A 179 -0.42 3.92 3.40
C VAL A 179 -0.43 5.15 4.32
N TYR A 180 -1.53 5.35 5.06
CA TYR A 180 -1.66 6.45 6.04
C TYR A 180 -0.88 6.18 7.34
N PHE A 181 -0.42 4.95 7.57
CA PHE A 181 0.29 4.53 8.79
C PHE A 181 1.79 4.37 8.53
N PRO A 182 2.63 5.37 8.89
CA PRO A 182 4.08 5.33 8.65
C PRO A 182 4.75 4.07 9.20
N GLU A 183 4.25 3.56 10.31
CA GLU A 183 4.77 2.37 10.98
C GLU A 183 4.63 1.11 10.14
N ARG A 184 3.67 1.05 9.22
CA ARG A 184 3.51 -0.13 8.33
C ARG A 184 4.65 -0.19 7.31
N VAL A 185 4.90 0.91 6.60
CA VAL A 185 6.05 1.00 5.67
C VAL A 185 7.37 0.84 6.42
N ARG A 186 7.51 1.52 7.58
CA ARG A 186 8.70 1.40 8.42
C ARG A 186 9.00 -0.05 8.80
N SER A 187 7.99 -0.80 9.22
CA SER A 187 8.11 -2.22 9.59
C SER A 187 8.60 -3.08 8.40
N GLY A 188 8.03 -2.86 7.21
CA GLY A 188 8.48 -3.54 5.98
C GLY A 188 9.93 -3.23 5.65
N VAL A 189 10.33 -1.94 5.69
CA VAL A 189 11.71 -1.51 5.42
C VAL A 189 12.70 -2.08 6.43
N GLN A 190 12.37 -2.07 7.72
CA GLN A 190 13.19 -2.69 8.77
C GLN A 190 13.32 -4.21 8.62
N SER A 191 12.35 -4.83 7.92
CA SER A 191 12.40 -6.24 7.55
C SER A 191 13.08 -6.50 6.20
N GLY A 192 13.67 -5.46 5.59
CA GLY A 192 14.51 -5.57 4.41
C GLY A 192 13.86 -5.14 3.09
N ALA A 193 12.68 -4.56 3.11
CA ALA A 193 12.00 -4.12 1.88
C ALA A 193 12.89 -3.20 1.02
N ARG A 194 13.03 -3.55 -0.26
CA ARG A 194 13.85 -2.81 -1.24
C ARG A 194 13.03 -1.84 -2.09
N ILE A 195 11.73 -2.06 -2.17
CA ILE A 195 10.72 -1.27 -2.88
C ILE A 195 9.39 -1.40 -2.14
N ILE A 196 8.48 -0.47 -2.28
CA ILE A 196 7.15 -0.50 -1.63
C ILE A 196 6.07 -0.61 -2.68
N THR A 197 5.14 -1.53 -2.50
CA THR A 197 3.90 -1.64 -3.27
C THR A 197 2.70 -1.20 -2.43
N ASN A 198 1.77 -0.47 -3.06
CA ASN A 198 0.52 -0.02 -2.45
C ASN A 198 -0.66 -0.35 -3.38
N PRO A 199 -1.16 -1.60 -3.38
CA PRO A 199 -2.44 -1.90 -3.99
C PRO A 199 -3.55 -1.14 -3.27
N THR A 200 -4.39 -0.40 -4.01
CA THR A 200 -5.47 0.42 -3.44
C THR A 200 -6.74 0.36 -4.26
N LEU A 201 -7.86 0.62 -3.60
CA LEU A 201 -9.18 0.68 -4.21
C LEU A 201 -9.83 2.01 -3.82
N ALA A 202 -10.14 2.85 -4.79
CA ALA A 202 -10.77 4.14 -4.56
C ALA A 202 -12.22 4.22 -5.08
N SER A 203 -12.85 3.09 -5.40
CA SER A 203 -14.16 3.06 -6.07
C SER A 203 -15.25 3.81 -5.30
N SER A 204 -15.30 3.66 -3.98
CA SER A 204 -16.27 4.34 -3.12
C SER A 204 -15.97 5.83 -2.91
N TYR A 205 -14.79 6.30 -3.26
CA TYR A 205 -14.26 7.62 -2.93
C TYR A 205 -13.78 8.43 -4.14
N THR A 206 -14.03 7.96 -5.37
CA THR A 206 -13.52 8.57 -6.61
C THR A 206 -13.91 10.05 -6.76
N ASN A 207 -15.07 10.45 -6.23
CA ASN A 207 -15.56 11.83 -6.26
C ASN A 207 -15.24 12.63 -4.98
N SER A 208 -14.23 12.21 -4.22
CA SER A 208 -13.77 12.86 -2.99
C SER A 208 -12.27 13.19 -3.08
N LEU A 209 -11.70 13.76 -2.03
CA LEU A 209 -10.25 14.04 -1.93
C LEU A 209 -9.41 12.80 -1.55
N VAL A 210 -10.03 11.63 -1.34
CA VAL A 210 -9.32 10.41 -0.89
C VAL A 210 -8.25 9.95 -1.90
N PRO A 211 -8.50 9.94 -3.23
CA PRO A 211 -7.46 9.56 -4.19
C PRO A 211 -6.22 10.46 -4.11
N GLU A 212 -6.40 11.78 -3.96
CA GLU A 212 -5.32 12.75 -3.81
C GLU A 212 -4.57 12.55 -2.47
N GLN A 213 -5.31 12.30 -1.39
CA GLN A 213 -4.73 12.05 -0.06
C GLN A 213 -3.94 10.75 -0.04
N SER A 214 -4.43 9.69 -0.71
CA SER A 214 -3.71 8.43 -0.86
C SER A 214 -2.38 8.63 -1.59
N LEU A 215 -2.41 9.33 -2.73
CA LEU A 215 -1.18 9.65 -3.47
C LEU A 215 -0.24 10.55 -2.68
N ALA A 216 -0.75 11.56 -1.97
CA ALA A 216 0.08 12.42 -1.11
C ALA A 216 0.73 11.60 0.01
N SER A 217 0.01 10.65 0.59
CA SER A 217 0.57 9.74 1.60
C SER A 217 1.64 8.81 1.02
N ALA A 218 1.41 8.25 -0.16
CA ALA A 218 2.42 7.44 -0.87
C ALA A 218 3.72 8.23 -1.11
N ARG A 219 3.62 9.53 -1.48
CA ARG A 219 4.77 10.43 -1.61
C ARG A 219 5.51 10.63 -0.29
N LEU A 220 4.79 10.79 0.81
CA LEU A 220 5.42 10.88 2.14
C LEU A 220 6.11 9.57 2.52
N ARG A 221 5.48 8.43 2.24
CA ARG A 221 6.11 7.10 2.49
C ARG A 221 7.38 6.93 1.68
N ALA A 222 7.39 7.38 0.41
CA ALA A 222 8.59 7.34 -0.42
C ALA A 222 9.75 8.15 0.21
N ILE A 223 9.48 9.38 0.63
CA ILE A 223 10.48 10.26 1.27
C ILE A 223 10.97 9.67 2.59
N GLU A 224 10.05 9.23 3.46
CA GLU A 224 10.39 8.70 4.78
C GLU A 224 11.24 7.44 4.72
N SER A 225 10.99 6.59 3.73
CA SER A 225 11.67 5.31 3.58
C SER A 225 12.87 5.34 2.63
N ASP A 226 12.99 6.40 1.83
CA ASP A 226 13.91 6.49 0.69
C ASP A 226 13.76 5.28 -0.26
N ARG A 227 12.49 4.95 -0.57
CA ARG A 227 12.10 3.85 -1.46
C ARG A 227 11.17 4.34 -2.55
N TRP A 228 11.23 3.70 -3.71
CA TRP A 228 10.17 3.83 -4.71
C TRP A 228 8.87 3.26 -4.15
N VAL A 229 7.76 3.93 -4.44
CA VAL A 229 6.41 3.46 -4.09
C VAL A 229 5.61 3.25 -5.36
N LEU A 230 5.14 2.04 -5.55
CA LEU A 230 4.30 1.60 -6.68
C LEU A 230 2.86 1.54 -6.19
N GLN A 231 2.07 2.59 -6.44
CA GLN A 231 0.65 2.62 -6.10
C GLN A 231 -0.16 2.16 -7.30
N ALA A 232 -0.86 1.03 -7.17
CA ALA A 232 -1.79 0.51 -8.16
C ALA A 232 -3.23 0.68 -7.65
N SER A 233 -4.06 1.42 -8.39
CA SER A 233 -5.45 1.67 -8.03
C SER A 233 -6.38 1.17 -9.13
N THR A 234 -7.55 0.65 -8.76
CA THR A 234 -8.54 0.22 -9.76
C THR A 234 -9.17 1.43 -10.46
N THR A 235 -9.56 2.45 -9.71
CA THR A 235 -10.29 3.63 -10.23
C THR A 235 -9.72 4.96 -9.75
N GLY A 236 -8.89 4.94 -8.71
CA GLY A 236 -8.17 6.11 -8.20
C GLY A 236 -6.95 6.45 -9.04
N TYR A 237 -6.01 7.20 -8.46
CA TYR A 237 -4.72 7.45 -9.10
C TYR A 237 -3.78 6.27 -8.89
N SER A 238 -3.38 5.64 -9.99
CA SER A 238 -2.17 4.80 -10.00
C SER A 238 -0.96 5.70 -10.23
N ALA A 239 0.16 5.39 -9.59
CA ALA A 239 1.37 6.18 -9.72
C ALA A 239 2.63 5.39 -9.37
N ILE A 240 3.75 5.78 -9.97
CA ILE A 240 5.09 5.37 -9.57
C ILE A 240 5.77 6.60 -8.96
N VAL A 241 6.11 6.51 -7.68
CA VAL A 241 6.65 7.62 -6.88
C VAL A 241 8.10 7.36 -6.54
N ALA A 242 8.95 8.32 -6.88
CA ALA A 242 10.39 8.26 -6.61
C ALA A 242 10.70 8.50 -5.12
N PRO A 243 11.89 8.08 -4.62
CA PRO A 243 12.31 8.24 -3.23
C PRO A 243 12.27 9.69 -2.70
N ASP A 244 12.43 10.67 -3.58
CA ASP A 244 12.32 12.10 -3.25
C ASP A 244 10.87 12.62 -3.18
N GLY A 245 9.88 11.74 -3.36
CA GLY A 245 8.45 12.08 -3.37
C GLY A 245 7.94 12.64 -4.69
N ARG A 246 8.78 12.72 -5.74
CA ARG A 246 8.36 13.12 -7.08
C ARG A 246 7.53 11.99 -7.72
N VAL A 247 6.39 12.35 -8.26
CA VAL A 247 5.57 11.43 -9.07
C VAL A 247 6.22 11.30 -10.45
N ALA A 248 6.81 10.13 -10.74
CA ALA A 248 7.46 9.87 -12.02
C ALA A 248 6.43 9.73 -13.14
N VAL A 249 5.40 8.93 -12.90
CA VAL A 249 4.24 8.74 -13.80
C VAL A 249 2.97 8.60 -12.97
N ARG A 250 1.83 9.02 -13.53
CA ARG A 250 0.51 8.93 -12.89
C ARG A 250 -0.58 8.73 -13.94
N SER A 251 -1.61 7.96 -13.60
CA SER A 251 -2.83 7.82 -14.38
C SER A 251 -3.83 8.95 -14.11
N ASP A 252 -4.87 9.01 -14.94
CA ASP A 252 -6.11 9.68 -14.60
C ASP A 252 -7.06 8.75 -13.81
N LEU A 253 -8.09 9.34 -13.19
CA LEU A 253 -9.12 8.59 -12.50
C LEU A 253 -9.91 7.72 -13.50
N LYS A 254 -10.24 6.49 -13.10
CA LYS A 254 -11.04 5.53 -13.88
C LYS A 254 -10.46 5.14 -15.25
N GLN A 255 -9.27 5.59 -15.58
CA GLN A 255 -8.58 5.24 -16.82
C GLN A 255 -8.17 3.77 -16.78
N GLN A 256 -8.35 3.03 -17.88
CA GLN A 256 -7.68 1.75 -18.06
C GLN A 256 -6.29 2.00 -18.65
N THR A 257 -5.24 1.61 -17.91
CA THR A 257 -3.86 1.89 -18.33
C THR A 257 -2.85 1.04 -17.57
N ILE A 258 -1.66 0.90 -18.15
CA ILE A 258 -0.47 0.39 -17.46
C ILE A 258 0.56 1.50 -17.45
N LEU A 259 1.03 1.86 -16.27
CA LEU A 259 2.13 2.80 -16.10
C LEU A 259 3.41 2.03 -15.87
N THR A 260 4.47 2.40 -16.56
CA THR A 260 5.77 1.74 -16.49
C THR A 260 6.89 2.75 -16.24
N SER A 261 7.86 2.38 -15.42
CA SER A 261 9.06 3.17 -15.18
C SER A 261 10.24 2.27 -14.77
N GLN A 262 11.45 2.73 -15.06
CA GLN A 262 12.63 2.17 -14.41
C GLN A 262 12.71 2.67 -12.97
N VAL A 263 12.91 1.75 -12.04
CA VAL A 263 12.98 2.01 -10.60
C VAL A 263 14.20 1.31 -10.00
N GLN A 264 14.76 1.90 -8.96
CA GLN A 264 15.91 1.34 -8.28
C GLN A 264 15.44 0.57 -7.04
N LEU A 265 15.86 -0.66 -6.91
CA LEU A 265 15.80 -1.37 -5.64
C LEU A 265 16.84 -0.73 -4.70
N ARG A 266 16.47 -0.49 -3.44
CA ARG A 266 17.29 0.28 -2.52
C ARG A 266 17.35 -0.41 -1.17
N THR A 267 18.50 -0.35 -0.50
CA THR A 267 18.71 -0.90 0.85
C THR A 267 19.25 0.16 1.81
N GLY A 268 19.16 -0.10 3.09
CA GLY A 268 19.58 0.82 4.16
C GLY A 268 18.41 1.58 4.79
N ASP A 269 18.70 2.33 5.85
CA ASP A 269 17.73 3.02 6.67
C ASP A 269 17.87 4.53 6.59
N THR A 270 16.73 5.23 6.58
CA THR A 270 16.66 6.67 6.89
C THR A 270 16.51 6.88 8.40
N TRP A 271 16.62 8.11 8.85
CA TRP A 271 16.26 8.42 10.25
C TRP A 271 14.79 8.14 10.54
N ALA A 272 13.89 8.37 9.59
CA ALA A 272 12.48 8.09 9.77
C ALA A 272 12.21 6.59 9.94
N THR A 273 12.87 5.73 9.14
CA THR A 273 12.76 4.28 9.30
C THR A 273 13.44 3.76 10.56
N ARG A 274 14.56 4.36 10.98
CA ARG A 274 15.29 3.95 12.17
C ARG A 274 14.60 4.37 13.48
N PHE A 275 14.19 5.61 13.59
CA PHE A 275 13.70 6.19 14.85
C PHE A 275 12.17 6.43 14.89
N GLY A 276 11.50 6.44 13.73
CA GLY A 276 10.06 6.69 13.65
C GLY A 276 9.66 8.01 14.30
N LYS A 277 8.66 7.97 15.16
CA LYS A 277 8.09 9.14 15.85
C LYS A 277 8.93 9.63 17.03
N LEU A 278 9.93 8.86 17.50
CA LEU A 278 10.66 9.13 18.74
C LEU A 278 11.29 10.52 18.80
N PRO A 279 12.01 11.03 17.77
CA PRO A 279 12.64 12.36 17.85
C PRO A 279 11.61 13.48 18.02
N VAL A 280 10.48 13.41 17.31
CA VAL A 280 9.41 14.41 17.40
C VAL A 280 8.73 14.34 18.76
N SER A 281 8.47 13.15 19.29
CA SER A 281 7.85 12.95 20.61
C SER A 281 8.75 13.48 21.72
N VAL A 282 10.05 13.23 21.66
CA VAL A 282 11.03 13.75 22.63
C VAL A 282 11.09 15.28 22.58
N LEU A 283 11.14 15.86 21.37
CA LEU A 283 11.14 17.32 21.21
C LEU A 283 9.87 17.94 21.76
N ALA A 284 8.72 17.38 21.46
CA ALA A 284 7.43 17.85 22.00
C ALA A 284 7.38 17.80 23.53
N ALA A 285 7.85 16.70 24.13
CA ALA A 285 7.93 16.55 25.57
C ALA A 285 8.87 17.60 26.22
N MET A 286 10.02 17.85 25.62
CA MET A 286 10.96 18.88 26.10
C MET A 286 10.35 20.29 26.03
N LEU A 287 9.66 20.63 24.94
CA LEU A 287 9.00 21.94 24.80
C LEU A 287 7.87 22.12 25.81
N LEU A 288 7.04 21.09 26.03
CA LEU A 288 5.97 21.12 27.03
C LEU A 288 6.53 21.22 28.47
N GLY A 289 7.55 20.41 28.77
CA GLY A 289 8.21 20.45 30.08
C GLY A 289 8.89 21.82 30.36
N GLY A 290 9.58 22.35 29.36
CA GLY A 290 10.20 23.69 29.46
C GLY A 290 9.20 24.80 29.66
N SER A 291 8.06 24.76 28.96
CA SER A 291 6.99 25.76 29.13
C SER A 291 6.32 25.69 30.53
N ALA A 292 6.12 24.46 31.03
CA ALA A 292 5.55 24.28 32.38
C ALA A 292 6.49 24.82 33.46
N LEU A 293 7.80 24.54 33.35
CA LEU A 293 8.82 25.07 34.31
C LEU A 293 8.94 26.62 34.24
N ALA A 294 8.84 27.21 33.05
CA ALA A 294 8.85 28.65 32.89
C ALA A 294 7.59 29.30 33.47
N GLY A 295 6.43 28.63 33.35
CA GLY A 295 5.16 29.08 33.94
C GLY A 295 5.13 29.01 35.46
N SER A 296 5.73 27.96 36.08
CA SER A 296 5.80 27.84 37.54
C SER A 296 6.68 28.93 38.15
N ARG A 297 7.86 29.22 37.58
CA ARG A 297 8.77 30.28 38.04
C ARG A 297 8.16 31.68 38.02
N ARG A 298 7.24 31.97 37.08
CA ARG A 298 6.51 33.24 37.03
C ARG A 298 5.43 33.36 38.10
N ARG A 299 4.87 32.25 38.60
CA ARG A 299 3.89 32.24 39.69
C ARG A 299 4.55 32.43 41.07
N ASP A 300 5.78 31.95 41.21
CA ASP A 300 6.54 32.07 42.48
C ASP A 300 7.19 33.46 42.64
N SER A 301 7.19 34.26 41.58
CA SER A 301 7.77 35.63 41.56
C SER A 301 6.72 36.76 41.55
N ALA A 302 5.44 36.45 41.61
CA ALA A 302 4.31 37.39 41.73
C ALA A 302 3.61 37.22 43.08
#